data_e9516481f461105049effbe260654205
#
_entry.id   e9516481f461105049effbe260654205
#
_cell.length_a   1.000
_cell.length_b   1.000
_cell.length_c   1.000
_cell.angle_alpha   90.00
_cell.angle_beta   90.00
_cell.angle_gamma   90.00
#
_symmetry.space_group_name_H-M   'P 1'
#
loop_
_entity.id
_entity.type
_entity.pdbx_description
1 polymer ?
#
loop_
_entity_poly.entity_id
_entity_poly.type
_entity_poly.pdbx_seq_one_letter_code
_entity_poly.pdbx_strand_id
1 'polypeptide(L)'
;MDVHATDTLIRHGTAAFKRTNLALFAAGLATFGLLYCVQPLMPQLSRHYGISAATSALSLSLTTGVLAFAMLFAGGVSDAFGRKRVMVASLLSSAVLVLLTALTPNWHALLTLRTLLGITLSGLPAVAMTYLTEEMHAESIGLGMGLYISGSAVGGMSGRLIAGVVADFAGWRAGIGVVGVIGLISGLVFWKALPPSRHFHPQALNWRALFMRFAGMFRDPGLPWLFLEGFLLLGAFVTVYNYLGYRLLAPPYSLSQTVVGLIFAIYLVGTFSSAWMGHLAGKLGRRKVLWTAFALMLSGVLCTMMTPLWLIIFGITAITFGFFGGHSIVSSWVGRRGGAAKAQASSMYLFSYYMGSSVAGWSGGLFYAKDSWQGVALFVGALVLTGLLVALKLYRLPPLPQLVTPPTPMSKGAMP
;
A
#
# COMPACT_ATOMS: atom_id res chain seq x y z
N MET A 1 -22.87 -14.81 -35.73
CA MET A 1 -21.83 -14.14 -34.93
C MET A 1 -22.50 -12.98 -34.21
N ASP A 2 -22.82 -13.19 -32.93
CA ASP A 2 -23.68 -12.29 -32.15
C ASP A 2 -23.01 -10.93 -31.92
N VAL A 3 -23.51 -9.92 -32.60
CA VAL A 3 -23.11 -8.51 -32.45
C VAL A 3 -23.58 -7.90 -31.10
N HIS A 4 -24.38 -8.65 -30.32
CA HIS A 4 -24.92 -8.19 -29.03
C HIS A 4 -24.06 -8.49 -27.79
N ALA A 5 -22.94 -9.20 -27.89
CA ALA A 5 -22.12 -9.59 -26.73
C ALA A 5 -21.15 -8.47 -26.26
N THR A 6 -20.94 -7.40 -27.05
CA THR A 6 -19.92 -6.38 -26.78
C THR A 6 -20.41 -5.17 -25.96
N ASP A 7 -21.70 -5.10 -25.61
CA ASP A 7 -22.30 -3.89 -25.05
C ASP A 7 -22.58 -3.92 -23.53
N THR A 8 -22.08 -4.94 -22.81
CA THR A 8 -22.33 -5.09 -21.38
C THR A 8 -21.20 -4.53 -20.49
N LEU A 9 -20.06 -4.12 -21.05
CA LEU A 9 -18.96 -3.51 -20.31
C LEU A 9 -19.29 -2.10 -19.83
N ILE A 10 -18.82 -1.75 -18.64
CA ILE A 10 -19.02 -0.44 -18.02
C ILE A 10 -18.21 0.61 -18.80
N ARG A 11 -18.89 1.56 -19.45
CA ARG A 11 -18.29 2.63 -20.25
C ARG A 11 -18.30 3.97 -19.53
N HIS A 12 -17.34 4.82 -19.86
CA HIS A 12 -17.26 6.20 -19.39
C HIS A 12 -18.60 6.96 -19.62
N GLY A 13 -18.97 7.81 -18.68
CA GLY A 13 -20.20 8.63 -18.74
C GLY A 13 -21.48 7.92 -18.27
N THR A 14 -21.51 6.59 -18.18
CA THR A 14 -22.70 5.83 -17.75
C THR A 14 -22.93 5.92 -16.23
N ALA A 15 -24.18 5.69 -15.80
CA ALA A 15 -24.51 5.59 -14.37
C ALA A 15 -23.73 4.46 -13.67
N ALA A 16 -23.55 3.33 -14.37
CA ALA A 16 -22.74 2.21 -13.86
C ALA A 16 -21.28 2.63 -13.63
N PHE A 17 -20.69 3.40 -14.52
CA PHE A 17 -19.33 3.94 -14.38
C PHE A 17 -19.19 4.86 -13.16
N LYS A 18 -20.13 5.79 -12.95
CA LYS A 18 -20.13 6.68 -11.78
C LYS A 18 -20.24 5.89 -10.47
N ARG A 19 -21.13 4.90 -10.45
CA ARG A 19 -21.35 4.01 -9.28
C ARG A 19 -20.11 3.16 -8.98
N THR A 20 -19.47 2.58 -10.00
CA THR A 20 -18.25 1.78 -9.84
C THR A 20 -17.11 2.62 -9.29
N ASN A 21 -16.92 3.84 -9.82
CA ASN A 21 -15.88 4.74 -9.37
C ASN A 21 -16.07 5.21 -7.92
N LEU A 22 -17.32 5.55 -7.54
CA LEU A 22 -17.65 5.88 -6.15
C LEU A 22 -17.36 4.69 -5.22
N ALA A 23 -17.78 3.48 -5.63
CA ALA A 23 -17.54 2.28 -4.85
C ALA A 23 -16.04 2.02 -4.65
N LEU A 24 -15.26 2.08 -5.72
CA LEU A 24 -13.81 1.82 -5.65
C LEU A 24 -13.05 2.88 -4.86
N PHE A 25 -13.43 4.16 -4.99
CA PHE A 25 -12.87 5.21 -4.16
C PHE A 25 -13.16 4.96 -2.66
N ALA A 26 -14.42 4.66 -2.31
CA ALA A 26 -14.84 4.34 -0.95
C ALA A 26 -14.12 3.10 -0.41
N ALA A 27 -13.93 2.08 -1.26
CA ALA A 27 -13.20 0.87 -0.89
C ALA A 27 -11.72 1.13 -0.62
N GLY A 28 -11.04 1.90 -1.47
CA GLY A 28 -9.65 2.31 -1.26
C GLY A 28 -9.50 3.12 0.03
N LEU A 29 -10.38 4.10 0.23
CA LEU A 29 -10.41 4.93 1.43
C LEU A 29 -10.56 4.08 2.70
N ALA A 30 -11.54 3.18 2.73
CA ALA A 30 -11.77 2.34 3.90
C ALA A 30 -10.62 1.37 4.15
N THR A 31 -10.13 0.67 3.13
CA THR A 31 -9.07 -0.33 3.28
C THR A 31 -7.83 0.25 3.95
N PHE A 32 -7.33 1.36 3.45
CA PHE A 32 -6.10 1.97 3.97
C PHE A 32 -6.33 2.77 5.25
N GLY A 33 -7.53 3.35 5.44
CA GLY A 33 -7.93 3.95 6.70
C GLY A 33 -7.97 2.92 7.83
N LEU A 34 -8.66 1.80 7.64
CA LEU A 34 -8.78 0.70 8.61
C LEU A 34 -7.41 0.05 8.92
N LEU A 35 -6.56 -0.12 7.90
CA LEU A 35 -5.24 -0.71 8.08
C LEU A 35 -4.36 0.14 8.99
N TYR A 36 -4.29 1.43 8.72
CA TYR A 36 -3.26 2.31 9.27
C TYR A 36 -3.72 3.22 10.42
N CYS A 37 -5.00 3.23 10.80
CA CYS A 37 -5.53 4.09 11.88
C CYS A 37 -4.81 3.90 13.23
N VAL A 38 -4.24 2.72 13.48
CA VAL A 38 -3.52 2.41 14.72
C VAL A 38 -2.15 3.09 14.81
N GLN A 39 -1.55 3.47 13.67
CA GLN A 39 -0.16 3.93 13.62
C GLN A 39 0.12 5.18 14.47
N PRO A 40 -0.66 6.28 14.40
CA PRO A 40 -0.46 7.45 15.26
C PRO A 40 -0.77 7.15 16.73
N LEU A 41 -1.48 6.08 17.04
CA LEU A 41 -1.94 5.73 18.37
C LEU A 41 -0.95 4.83 19.16
N MET A 42 0.12 4.35 18.51
CA MET A 42 1.10 3.44 19.13
C MET A 42 1.66 3.98 20.47
N PRO A 43 2.01 5.28 20.62
CA PRO A 43 2.46 5.80 21.90
C PRO A 43 1.38 5.75 22.99
N GLN A 44 0.11 5.96 22.65
CA GLN A 44 -1.01 5.83 23.60
C GLN A 44 -1.25 4.38 23.99
N LEU A 45 -1.16 3.45 23.02
CA LEU A 45 -1.26 2.01 23.30
C LEU A 45 -0.14 1.53 24.21
N SER A 46 1.10 1.98 23.99
CA SER A 46 2.24 1.68 24.86
C SER A 46 1.98 2.12 26.29
N ARG A 47 1.51 3.34 26.49
CA ARG A 47 1.19 3.87 27.82
C ARG A 47 0.01 3.13 28.47
N HIS A 48 -1.06 2.86 27.69
CA HIS A 48 -2.28 2.24 28.21
C HIS A 48 -2.07 0.79 28.68
N TYR A 49 -1.29 0.02 27.92
CA TYR A 49 -1.05 -1.39 28.20
C TYR A 49 0.27 -1.67 28.95
N GLY A 50 1.09 -0.64 29.21
CA GLY A 50 2.40 -0.80 29.85
C GLY A 50 3.40 -1.61 29.00
N ILE A 51 3.35 -1.47 27.67
CA ILE A 51 4.15 -2.25 26.72
C ILE A 51 5.20 -1.39 26.01
N SER A 52 6.25 -2.04 25.52
CA SER A 52 7.31 -1.36 24.77
C SER A 52 6.80 -0.81 23.42
N ALA A 53 7.54 0.14 22.84
CA ALA A 53 7.27 0.66 21.51
C ALA A 53 7.33 -0.46 20.43
N ALA A 54 8.26 -1.41 20.55
CA ALA A 54 8.35 -2.58 19.68
C ALA A 54 7.10 -3.46 19.79
N THR A 55 6.63 -3.73 21.02
CA THR A 55 5.41 -4.52 21.24
C THR A 55 4.19 -3.78 20.66
N SER A 56 4.07 -2.47 20.86
CA SER A 56 2.98 -1.69 20.29
C SER A 56 2.96 -1.69 18.76
N ALA A 57 4.14 -1.68 18.11
CA ALA A 57 4.25 -1.78 16.66
C ALA A 57 3.67 -3.09 16.10
N LEU A 58 3.59 -4.18 16.90
CA LEU A 58 2.93 -5.43 16.48
C LEU A 58 1.47 -5.22 16.08
N SER A 59 0.79 -4.20 16.62
CA SER A 59 -0.59 -3.86 16.23
C SER A 59 -0.74 -3.52 14.74
N LEU A 60 0.30 -3.06 14.08
CA LEU A 60 0.34 -2.85 12.63
C LEU A 60 1.13 -3.97 11.93
N SER A 61 2.26 -4.37 12.47
CA SER A 61 3.18 -5.32 11.83
C SER A 61 2.56 -6.70 11.64
N LEU A 62 1.82 -7.23 12.62
CA LEU A 62 1.08 -8.49 12.43
C LEU A 62 -0.01 -8.35 11.38
N THR A 63 -0.73 -7.23 11.37
CA THR A 63 -1.75 -6.97 10.35
C THR A 63 -1.16 -6.98 8.94
N THR A 64 -0.05 -6.24 8.73
CA THR A 64 0.59 -6.13 7.40
C THR A 64 1.28 -7.42 6.98
N GLY A 65 1.89 -8.15 7.92
CA GLY A 65 2.50 -9.45 7.64
C GLY A 65 1.48 -10.49 7.21
N VAL A 66 0.39 -10.64 7.98
CA VAL A 66 -0.69 -11.57 7.62
C VAL A 66 -1.41 -11.14 6.34
N LEU A 67 -1.62 -9.84 6.14
CA LEU A 67 -2.13 -9.27 4.88
C LEU A 67 -1.26 -9.70 3.69
N ALA A 68 0.06 -9.61 3.81
CA ALA A 68 1.00 -10.00 2.76
C ALA A 68 0.80 -11.46 2.33
N PHE A 69 0.77 -12.38 3.29
CA PHE A 69 0.52 -13.79 3.01
C PHE A 69 -0.87 -14.04 2.44
N ALA A 70 -1.91 -13.47 3.04
CA ALA A 70 -3.28 -13.68 2.61
C ALA A 70 -3.55 -13.14 1.19
N MET A 71 -2.89 -12.06 0.78
CA MET A 71 -3.01 -11.50 -0.57
C MET A 71 -2.55 -12.48 -1.68
N LEU A 72 -1.58 -13.37 -1.40
CA LEU A 72 -1.14 -14.37 -2.39
C LEU A 72 -2.27 -15.34 -2.77
N PHE A 73 -3.22 -15.54 -1.86
CA PHE A 73 -4.33 -16.49 -2.01
C PHE A 73 -5.66 -15.81 -2.35
N ALA A 74 -5.81 -14.53 -2.04
CA ALA A 74 -7.07 -13.80 -2.17
C ALA A 74 -7.62 -13.77 -3.61
N GLY A 75 -6.74 -13.70 -4.62
CA GLY A 75 -7.12 -13.82 -6.02
C GLY A 75 -7.82 -15.14 -6.32
N GLY A 76 -7.23 -16.26 -5.89
CA GLY A 76 -7.80 -17.58 -6.08
C GLY A 76 -9.12 -17.81 -5.33
N VAL A 77 -9.24 -17.28 -4.10
CA VAL A 77 -10.52 -17.29 -3.37
C VAL A 77 -11.58 -16.51 -4.16
N SER A 78 -11.21 -15.37 -4.73
CA SER A 78 -12.09 -14.57 -5.56
C SER A 78 -12.47 -15.26 -6.88
N ASP A 79 -11.57 -16.07 -7.45
CA ASP A 79 -11.84 -16.91 -8.63
C ASP A 79 -12.89 -17.98 -8.35
N ALA A 80 -12.97 -18.46 -7.10
CA ALA A 80 -13.95 -19.47 -6.70
C ALA A 80 -15.31 -18.87 -6.28
N PHE A 81 -15.32 -17.79 -5.50
CA PHE A 81 -16.53 -17.27 -4.85
C PHE A 81 -17.12 -16.01 -5.52
N GLY A 82 -16.42 -15.42 -6.48
CA GLY A 82 -16.83 -14.24 -7.23
C GLY A 82 -16.30 -12.93 -6.67
N ARG A 83 -15.94 -12.02 -7.59
CA ARG A 83 -15.23 -10.77 -7.29
C ARG A 83 -15.96 -9.88 -6.27
N LYS A 84 -17.19 -9.50 -6.58
CA LYS A 84 -17.97 -8.59 -5.72
C LYS A 84 -18.20 -9.18 -4.33
N ARG A 85 -18.54 -10.49 -4.23
CA ARG A 85 -18.82 -11.13 -2.93
C ARG A 85 -17.61 -11.09 -2.01
N VAL A 86 -16.43 -11.45 -2.53
CA VAL A 86 -15.18 -11.46 -1.76
C VAL A 86 -14.80 -10.04 -1.32
N MET A 87 -14.88 -9.05 -2.21
CA MET A 87 -14.54 -7.67 -1.87
C MET A 87 -15.49 -7.08 -0.81
N VAL A 88 -16.80 -7.33 -0.91
CA VAL A 88 -17.79 -6.85 0.06
C VAL A 88 -17.59 -7.50 1.42
N ALA A 89 -17.44 -8.84 1.46
CA ALA A 89 -17.16 -9.56 2.69
C ALA A 89 -15.87 -9.08 3.34
N SER A 90 -14.79 -8.91 2.55
CA SER A 90 -13.51 -8.37 2.98
C SER A 90 -13.68 -7.02 3.69
N LEU A 91 -14.35 -6.06 3.06
CA LEU A 91 -14.43 -4.70 3.56
C LEU A 91 -15.34 -4.58 4.79
N LEU A 92 -16.51 -5.23 4.78
CA LEU A 92 -17.45 -5.17 5.90
C LEU A 92 -16.91 -5.90 7.13
N SER A 93 -16.33 -7.11 6.97
CA SER A 93 -15.72 -7.82 8.10
C SER A 93 -14.52 -7.05 8.67
N SER A 94 -13.73 -6.41 7.82
CA SER A 94 -12.61 -5.56 8.26
C SER A 94 -13.07 -4.36 9.09
N ALA A 95 -14.15 -3.70 8.68
CA ALA A 95 -14.72 -2.59 9.44
C ALA A 95 -15.25 -3.05 10.81
N VAL A 96 -15.93 -4.20 10.86
CA VAL A 96 -16.40 -4.81 12.12
C VAL A 96 -15.22 -5.15 13.02
N LEU A 97 -14.14 -5.76 12.50
CA LEU A 97 -12.95 -6.09 13.29
C LEU A 97 -12.28 -4.84 13.87
N VAL A 98 -12.25 -3.72 13.13
CA VAL A 98 -11.71 -2.46 13.65
C VAL A 98 -12.61 -1.88 14.73
N LEU A 99 -13.94 -1.94 14.59
CA LEU A 99 -14.87 -1.55 15.63
C LEU A 99 -14.71 -2.39 16.91
N LEU A 100 -14.58 -3.71 16.76
CA LEU A 100 -14.29 -4.60 17.88
C LEU A 100 -12.93 -4.30 18.52
N THR A 101 -11.92 -3.90 17.74
CA THR A 101 -10.61 -3.49 18.27
C THR A 101 -10.73 -2.29 19.21
N ALA A 102 -11.65 -1.36 18.96
CA ALA A 102 -11.90 -0.23 19.85
C ALA A 102 -12.49 -0.65 21.22
N LEU A 103 -13.11 -1.83 21.30
CA LEU A 103 -13.78 -2.35 22.49
C LEU A 103 -12.91 -3.36 23.27
N THR A 104 -11.69 -3.64 22.83
CA THR A 104 -10.85 -4.69 23.41
C THR A 104 -10.46 -4.38 24.87
N PRO A 105 -10.57 -5.39 25.78
CA PRO A 105 -10.21 -5.21 27.19
C PRO A 105 -8.70 -5.32 27.43
N ASN A 106 -7.97 -6.06 26.59
CA ASN A 106 -6.55 -6.35 26.77
C ASN A 106 -5.77 -6.38 25.46
N TRP A 107 -4.44 -6.35 25.59
CA TRP A 107 -3.51 -6.30 24.47
C TRP A 107 -3.60 -7.52 23.52
N HIS A 108 -3.74 -8.72 24.06
CA HIS A 108 -3.79 -9.95 23.26
C HIS A 108 -5.05 -10.01 22.39
N ALA A 109 -6.20 -9.60 22.94
CA ALA A 109 -7.43 -9.49 22.16
C ALA A 109 -7.29 -8.47 21.02
N LEU A 110 -6.64 -7.32 21.27
CA LEU A 110 -6.34 -6.33 20.26
C LEU A 110 -5.48 -6.93 19.15
N LEU A 111 -4.39 -7.62 19.49
CA LEU A 111 -3.50 -8.26 18.49
C LEU A 111 -4.22 -9.32 17.68
N THR A 112 -5.07 -10.14 18.32
CA THR A 112 -5.86 -11.15 17.61
C THR A 112 -6.78 -10.52 16.57
N LEU A 113 -7.53 -9.47 16.93
CA LEU A 113 -8.41 -8.77 16.00
C LEU A 113 -7.61 -8.08 14.87
N ARG A 114 -6.46 -7.50 15.18
CA ARG A 114 -5.56 -6.91 14.19
C ARG A 114 -4.96 -7.95 13.23
N THR A 115 -4.69 -9.16 13.72
CA THR A 115 -4.23 -10.29 12.90
C THR A 115 -5.33 -10.76 11.95
N LEU A 116 -6.56 -10.95 12.45
CA LEU A 116 -7.73 -11.30 11.65
C LEU A 116 -8.05 -10.20 10.61
N LEU A 117 -7.86 -8.93 10.98
CA LEU A 117 -7.99 -7.80 10.06
C LEU A 117 -7.04 -7.94 8.86
N GLY A 118 -5.81 -8.41 9.04
CA GLY A 118 -4.88 -8.68 7.95
C GLY A 118 -5.42 -9.70 6.95
N ILE A 119 -6.06 -10.76 7.42
CA ILE A 119 -6.71 -11.76 6.56
C ILE A 119 -7.86 -11.12 5.78
N THR A 120 -8.75 -10.43 6.48
CA THR A 120 -9.97 -9.89 5.84
C THR A 120 -9.66 -8.78 4.85
N LEU A 121 -8.71 -7.86 5.16
CA LEU A 121 -8.33 -6.78 4.24
C LEU A 121 -7.70 -7.27 2.93
N SER A 122 -7.12 -8.47 2.89
CA SER A 122 -6.41 -8.99 1.71
C SER A 122 -7.31 -9.12 0.47
N GLY A 123 -8.59 -9.38 0.68
CA GLY A 123 -9.54 -9.68 -0.38
C GLY A 123 -9.89 -8.48 -1.28
N LEU A 124 -9.64 -7.24 -0.84
CA LEU A 124 -9.99 -6.08 -1.65
C LEU A 124 -8.85 -5.65 -2.60
N PRO A 125 -7.62 -5.35 -2.15
CA PRO A 125 -6.55 -4.89 -3.04
C PRO A 125 -6.19 -5.89 -4.13
N ALA A 126 -6.23 -7.20 -3.80
CA ALA A 126 -5.92 -8.26 -4.74
C ALA A 126 -6.99 -8.42 -5.85
N VAL A 127 -8.25 -8.11 -5.55
CA VAL A 127 -9.39 -8.41 -6.42
C VAL A 127 -9.90 -7.19 -7.19
N ALA A 128 -9.75 -5.98 -6.64
CA ALA A 128 -10.28 -4.76 -7.23
C ALA A 128 -9.76 -4.49 -8.65
N MET A 129 -8.48 -4.75 -8.88
CA MET A 129 -7.86 -4.56 -10.20
C MET A 129 -8.38 -5.57 -11.23
N THR A 130 -8.60 -6.81 -10.80
CA THR A 130 -9.17 -7.87 -11.66
C THR A 130 -10.62 -7.54 -12.02
N TYR A 131 -11.44 -7.11 -11.04
CA TYR A 131 -12.81 -6.65 -11.29
C TYR A 131 -12.84 -5.53 -12.35
N LEU A 132 -11.95 -4.53 -12.23
CA LEU A 132 -11.89 -3.43 -13.19
C LEU A 132 -11.56 -3.90 -14.61
N THR A 133 -10.62 -4.83 -14.76
CA THR A 133 -10.23 -5.34 -16.08
C THR A 133 -11.26 -6.27 -16.71
N GLU A 134 -12.08 -6.94 -15.89
CA GLU A 134 -13.15 -7.82 -16.37
C GLU A 134 -14.44 -7.07 -16.72
N GLU A 135 -14.79 -6.01 -15.98
CA GLU A 135 -16.11 -5.36 -16.07
C GLU A 135 -16.10 -4.00 -16.80
N MET A 136 -14.91 -3.36 -16.97
CA MET A 136 -14.82 -2.04 -17.59
C MET A 136 -14.25 -2.10 -19.00
N HIS A 137 -14.78 -1.23 -19.87
CA HIS A 137 -14.21 -1.00 -21.19
C HIS A 137 -12.77 -0.48 -21.09
N ALA A 138 -11.88 -0.93 -21.99
CA ALA A 138 -10.44 -0.66 -21.94
C ALA A 138 -10.08 0.82 -21.73
N GLU A 139 -10.79 1.73 -22.39
CA GLU A 139 -10.59 3.18 -22.27
C GLU A 139 -10.96 3.74 -20.88
N SER A 140 -11.83 3.05 -20.12
CA SER A 140 -12.33 3.48 -18.83
C SER A 140 -11.53 2.93 -17.65
N ILE A 141 -10.74 1.87 -17.85
CA ILE A 141 -9.98 1.17 -16.80
C ILE A 141 -9.02 2.12 -16.10
N GLY A 142 -8.29 2.96 -16.87
CA GLY A 142 -7.30 3.87 -16.33
C GLY A 142 -7.86 4.84 -15.29
N LEU A 143 -9.04 5.40 -15.54
CA LEU A 143 -9.70 6.31 -14.61
C LEU A 143 -10.22 5.57 -13.37
N GLY A 144 -10.82 4.38 -13.55
CA GLY A 144 -11.27 3.55 -12.43
C GLY A 144 -10.11 3.14 -11.49
N MET A 145 -8.99 2.73 -12.06
CA MET A 145 -7.77 2.44 -11.32
C MET A 145 -7.23 3.68 -10.58
N GLY A 146 -7.20 4.82 -11.26
CA GLY A 146 -6.75 6.09 -10.68
C GLY A 146 -7.60 6.51 -9.48
N LEU A 147 -8.91 6.36 -9.55
CA LEU A 147 -9.82 6.68 -8.44
C LEU A 147 -9.68 5.71 -7.26
N TYR A 148 -9.49 4.41 -7.52
CA TYR A 148 -9.18 3.44 -6.45
C TYR A 148 -7.87 3.79 -5.73
N ILE A 149 -6.80 4.11 -6.48
CA ILE A 149 -5.50 4.48 -5.93
C ILE A 149 -5.61 5.80 -5.16
N SER A 150 -6.35 6.79 -5.68
CA SER A 150 -6.61 8.05 -4.99
C SER A 150 -7.38 7.83 -3.69
N GLY A 151 -8.42 6.99 -3.71
CA GLY A 151 -9.12 6.57 -2.50
C GLY A 151 -8.19 5.94 -1.47
N SER A 152 -7.27 5.08 -1.92
CA SER A 152 -6.27 4.44 -1.05
C SER A 152 -5.32 5.45 -0.41
N ALA A 153 -4.84 6.42 -1.17
CA ALA A 153 -3.95 7.48 -0.65
C ALA A 153 -4.68 8.38 0.36
N VAL A 154 -5.90 8.83 0.01
CA VAL A 154 -6.73 9.64 0.91
C VAL A 154 -7.08 8.85 2.17
N GLY A 155 -7.46 7.58 2.05
CA GLY A 155 -7.78 6.72 3.18
C GLY A 155 -6.60 6.50 4.11
N GLY A 156 -5.43 6.21 3.55
CA GLY A 156 -4.20 6.04 4.32
C GLY A 156 -3.82 7.29 5.12
N MET A 157 -3.98 8.47 4.54
CA MET A 157 -3.74 9.76 5.20
C MET A 157 -4.84 10.07 6.22
N SER A 158 -6.10 10.10 5.77
CA SER A 158 -7.23 10.56 6.60
C SER A 158 -7.50 9.62 7.78
N GLY A 159 -7.33 8.30 7.61
CA GLY A 159 -7.49 7.34 8.70
C GLY A 159 -6.54 7.62 9.86
N ARG A 160 -5.29 7.96 9.58
CA ARG A 160 -4.30 8.33 10.61
C ARG A 160 -4.60 9.69 11.22
N LEU A 161 -4.91 10.67 10.38
CA LEU A 161 -5.24 12.03 10.83
C LEU A 161 -6.47 12.02 11.73
N ILE A 162 -7.57 11.40 11.31
CA ILE A 162 -8.80 11.30 12.09
C ILE A 162 -8.55 10.54 13.40
N ALA A 163 -7.85 9.40 13.34
CA ALA A 163 -7.54 8.63 14.53
C ALA A 163 -6.70 9.45 15.53
N GLY A 164 -5.68 10.17 15.05
CA GLY A 164 -4.82 11.02 15.88
C GLY A 164 -5.58 12.18 16.52
N VAL A 165 -6.38 12.92 15.73
CA VAL A 165 -7.17 14.06 16.23
C VAL A 165 -8.22 13.59 17.25
N VAL A 166 -9.02 12.60 16.91
CA VAL A 166 -10.07 12.09 17.82
C VAL A 166 -9.45 11.53 19.11
N ALA A 167 -8.30 10.88 19.00
CA ALA A 167 -7.64 10.31 20.18
C ALA A 167 -7.07 11.36 21.13
N ASP A 168 -6.80 12.57 20.68
CA ASP A 168 -6.36 13.70 21.53
C ASP A 168 -7.47 14.12 22.52
N PHE A 169 -8.72 14.13 22.05
CA PHE A 169 -9.88 14.58 22.83
C PHE A 169 -10.62 13.44 23.56
N ALA A 170 -10.69 12.25 22.96
CA ALA A 170 -11.54 11.16 23.42
C ALA A 170 -10.80 9.81 23.60
N GLY A 171 -9.47 9.82 23.49
CA GLY A 171 -8.63 8.64 23.66
C GLY A 171 -8.59 7.70 22.44
N TRP A 172 -7.65 6.77 22.45
CA TRP A 172 -7.36 5.88 21.33
C TRP A 172 -8.54 5.00 20.89
N ARG A 173 -9.40 4.59 21.84
CA ARG A 173 -10.60 3.79 21.53
C ARG A 173 -11.56 4.55 20.63
N ALA A 174 -11.84 5.81 20.95
CA ALA A 174 -12.68 6.66 20.11
C ALA A 174 -12.03 6.90 18.74
N GLY A 175 -10.71 7.12 18.69
CA GLY A 175 -9.96 7.29 17.44
C GLY A 175 -10.12 6.10 16.50
N ILE A 176 -9.91 4.86 16.99
CA ILE A 176 -10.13 3.63 16.23
C ILE A 176 -11.61 3.46 15.87
N GLY A 177 -12.53 3.71 16.82
CA GLY A 177 -13.96 3.55 16.63
C GLY A 177 -14.52 4.43 15.51
N VAL A 178 -14.15 5.71 15.47
CA VAL A 178 -14.58 6.64 14.40
C VAL A 178 -14.11 6.17 13.03
N VAL A 179 -12.85 5.73 12.91
CA VAL A 179 -12.34 5.17 11.64
C VAL A 179 -13.06 3.88 11.28
N GLY A 180 -13.38 3.04 12.26
CA GLY A 180 -14.19 1.83 12.07
C GLY A 180 -15.59 2.14 11.52
N VAL A 181 -16.27 3.17 12.06
CA VAL A 181 -17.59 3.64 11.56
C VAL A 181 -17.48 4.17 10.14
N ILE A 182 -16.48 4.99 9.83
CA ILE A 182 -16.23 5.48 8.47
C ILE A 182 -15.99 4.31 7.51
N GLY A 183 -15.19 3.31 7.95
CA GLY A 183 -14.95 2.08 7.19
C GLY A 183 -16.23 1.29 6.92
N LEU A 184 -17.11 1.17 7.92
CA LEU A 184 -18.40 0.48 7.79
C LEU A 184 -19.32 1.20 6.80
N ILE A 185 -19.46 2.52 6.92
CA ILE A 185 -20.25 3.35 5.99
C ILE A 185 -19.70 3.20 4.58
N SER A 186 -18.39 3.31 4.39
CA SER A 186 -17.74 3.13 3.10
C SER A 186 -17.96 1.73 2.53
N GLY A 187 -17.94 0.70 3.37
CA GLY A 187 -18.25 -0.68 3.00
C GLY A 187 -19.71 -0.87 2.54
N LEU A 188 -20.66 -0.22 3.21
CA LEU A 188 -22.06 -0.24 2.83
C LEU A 188 -22.30 0.53 1.51
N VAL A 189 -21.63 1.67 1.31
CA VAL A 189 -21.64 2.41 0.05
C VAL A 189 -21.07 1.54 -1.07
N PHE A 190 -19.93 0.88 -0.83
CA PHE A 190 -19.32 -0.05 -1.77
C PHE A 190 -20.26 -1.18 -2.15
N TRP A 191 -20.87 -1.85 -1.18
CA TRP A 191 -21.80 -2.97 -1.41
C TRP A 191 -22.97 -2.57 -2.30
N LYS A 192 -23.61 -1.42 -2.00
CA LYS A 192 -24.78 -0.91 -2.73
C LYS A 192 -24.41 -0.33 -4.10
N ALA A 193 -23.26 0.37 -4.20
CA ALA A 193 -22.89 1.07 -5.42
C ALA A 193 -22.21 0.17 -6.45
N LEU A 194 -21.39 -0.81 -6.05
CA LEU A 194 -20.66 -1.66 -6.99
C LEU A 194 -21.62 -2.53 -7.81
N PRO A 195 -21.60 -2.47 -9.16
CA PRO A 195 -22.36 -3.37 -10.01
C PRO A 195 -21.96 -4.85 -9.78
N PRO A 196 -22.84 -5.82 -10.07
CA PRO A 196 -22.49 -7.24 -10.04
C PRO A 196 -21.43 -7.57 -11.10
N SER A 197 -20.58 -8.58 -10.79
CA SER A 197 -19.63 -9.13 -11.77
C SER A 197 -20.41 -9.95 -12.80
N ARG A 198 -20.47 -9.47 -14.04
CA ARG A 198 -21.20 -10.10 -15.15
C ARG A 198 -20.29 -10.95 -16.03
N HIS A 199 -19.01 -10.60 -16.12
CA HIS A 199 -18.00 -11.27 -16.95
C HIS A 199 -17.10 -12.19 -16.11
N PHE A 200 -17.53 -12.53 -14.91
CA PHE A 200 -16.84 -13.45 -14.03
C PHE A 200 -17.05 -14.90 -14.48
N HIS A 201 -15.95 -15.61 -14.68
CA HIS A 201 -15.94 -17.06 -14.96
C HIS A 201 -15.23 -17.78 -13.81
N PRO A 202 -15.93 -18.65 -13.05
CA PRO A 202 -15.30 -19.41 -11.98
C PRO A 202 -14.15 -20.27 -12.50
N GLN A 203 -13.02 -20.23 -11.82
CA GLN A 203 -11.87 -21.06 -12.13
C GLN A 203 -11.47 -21.90 -10.93
N ALA A 204 -11.14 -23.17 -11.16
CA ALA A 204 -10.62 -24.03 -10.12
C ALA A 204 -9.24 -23.57 -9.68
N LEU A 205 -9.04 -23.50 -8.37
CA LEU A 205 -7.80 -23.07 -7.76
C LEU A 205 -6.73 -24.15 -7.91
N ASN A 206 -5.67 -23.85 -8.63
CA ASN A 206 -4.52 -24.75 -8.80
C ASN A 206 -3.30 -24.21 -8.03
N TRP A 207 -3.16 -24.64 -6.79
CA TRP A 207 -2.08 -24.22 -5.90
C TRP A 207 -0.69 -24.54 -6.44
N ARG A 208 -0.52 -25.73 -7.06
CA ARG A 208 0.76 -26.16 -7.62
C ARG A 208 1.21 -25.24 -8.75
N ALA A 209 0.28 -24.90 -9.65
CA ALA A 209 0.58 -23.98 -10.75
C ALA A 209 0.93 -22.56 -10.23
N LEU A 210 0.23 -22.10 -9.20
CA LEU A 210 0.49 -20.81 -8.56
C LEU A 210 1.90 -20.77 -7.95
N PHE A 211 2.27 -21.77 -7.14
CA PHE A 211 3.61 -21.84 -6.54
C PHE A 211 4.72 -21.97 -7.59
N MET A 212 4.51 -22.76 -8.65
CA MET A 212 5.51 -22.86 -9.73
C MET A 212 5.70 -21.52 -10.46
N ARG A 213 4.65 -20.73 -10.67
CA ARG A 213 4.74 -19.40 -11.26
C ARG A 213 5.52 -18.44 -10.35
N PHE A 214 5.28 -18.45 -9.04
CA PHE A 214 6.06 -17.64 -8.09
C PHE A 214 7.53 -18.05 -8.07
N ALA A 215 7.83 -19.35 -8.01
CA ALA A 215 9.21 -19.85 -8.04
C ALA A 215 9.93 -19.46 -9.35
N GLY A 216 9.21 -19.48 -10.48
CA GLY A 216 9.76 -19.06 -11.78
C GLY A 216 10.24 -17.60 -11.82
N MET A 217 9.68 -16.71 -11.00
CA MET A 217 10.08 -15.30 -10.96
C MET A 217 11.47 -15.07 -10.39
N PHE A 218 11.94 -15.97 -9.53
CA PHE A 218 13.30 -15.90 -8.99
C PHE A 218 14.38 -16.27 -10.00
N ARG A 219 14.00 -16.78 -11.19
CA ARG A 219 14.90 -17.01 -12.31
C ARG A 219 15.19 -15.74 -13.12
N ASP A 220 14.33 -14.71 -13.02
CA ASP A 220 14.60 -13.42 -13.66
C ASP A 220 15.71 -12.68 -12.91
N PRO A 221 16.73 -12.16 -13.60
CA PRO A 221 17.88 -11.54 -12.95
C PRO A 221 17.55 -10.22 -12.23
N GLY A 222 16.38 -9.62 -12.43
CA GLY A 222 15.98 -8.33 -11.86
C GLY A 222 14.80 -8.39 -10.91
N LEU A 223 13.83 -9.31 -11.10
CA LEU A 223 12.64 -9.36 -10.25
C LEU A 223 12.94 -9.53 -8.76
N PRO A 224 13.85 -10.45 -8.32
CA PRO A 224 14.15 -10.60 -6.91
C PRO A 224 14.69 -9.31 -6.27
N TRP A 225 15.51 -8.55 -7.00
CA TRP A 225 16.04 -7.28 -6.52
C TRP A 225 14.96 -6.20 -6.44
N LEU A 226 14.02 -6.17 -7.37
CA LEU A 226 12.86 -5.28 -7.32
C LEU A 226 11.89 -5.64 -6.17
N PHE A 227 11.76 -6.93 -5.82
CA PHE A 227 11.01 -7.37 -4.65
C PHE A 227 11.71 -6.91 -3.36
N LEU A 228 13.03 -7.04 -3.29
CA LEU A 228 13.83 -6.53 -2.17
C LEU A 228 13.70 -5.00 -2.04
N GLU A 229 13.70 -4.26 -3.16
CA GLU A 229 13.44 -2.81 -3.15
C GLU A 229 12.07 -2.48 -2.54
N GLY A 230 11.03 -3.23 -2.87
CA GLY A 230 9.72 -3.08 -2.26
C GLY A 230 9.75 -3.27 -0.74
N PHE A 231 10.43 -4.31 -0.28
CA PHE A 231 10.63 -4.60 1.14
C PHE A 231 11.35 -3.44 1.85
N LEU A 232 12.45 -2.96 1.28
CA LEU A 232 13.27 -1.90 1.86
C LEU A 232 12.53 -0.55 1.88
N LEU A 233 11.83 -0.21 0.79
CA LEU A 233 11.07 1.04 0.69
C LEU A 233 9.99 1.14 1.75
N LEU A 234 9.07 0.16 1.82
CA LEU A 234 7.98 0.24 2.81
C LEU A 234 8.49 -0.03 4.21
N GLY A 235 9.47 -0.91 4.37
CA GLY A 235 10.10 -1.18 5.65
C GLY A 235 10.69 0.08 6.27
N ALA A 236 11.52 0.81 5.53
CA ALA A 236 12.10 2.08 5.97
C ALA A 236 11.02 3.13 6.28
N PHE A 237 10.09 3.31 5.36
CA PHE A 237 9.03 4.30 5.46
C PHE A 237 8.11 4.07 6.67
N VAL A 238 7.58 2.86 6.84
CA VAL A 238 6.69 2.53 7.95
C VAL A 238 7.43 2.63 9.29
N THR A 239 8.69 2.22 9.34
CA THR A 239 9.50 2.34 10.56
C THR A 239 9.61 3.79 11.02
N VAL A 240 9.92 4.73 10.13
CA VAL A 240 9.95 6.17 10.48
C VAL A 240 8.63 6.59 11.11
N TYR A 241 7.51 6.31 10.47
CA TYR A 241 6.20 6.76 10.94
C TYR A 241 5.70 6.03 12.19
N ASN A 242 6.12 4.79 12.44
CA ASN A 242 5.79 4.05 13.66
C ASN A 242 6.41 4.70 14.90
N TYR A 243 7.63 5.22 14.79
CA TYR A 243 8.37 5.70 15.95
C TYR A 243 8.45 7.24 16.04
N LEU A 244 8.08 7.95 14.98
CA LEU A 244 8.06 9.42 14.98
C LEU A 244 7.16 9.99 16.08
N GLY A 245 5.99 9.41 16.30
CA GLY A 245 5.06 9.84 17.34
C GLY A 245 5.67 9.79 18.74
N TYR A 246 6.44 8.75 19.06
CA TYR A 246 7.12 8.63 20.34
C TYR A 246 8.12 9.78 20.58
N ARG A 247 8.87 10.18 19.52
CA ARG A 247 9.81 11.28 19.60
C ARG A 247 9.13 12.63 19.78
N LEU A 248 8.08 12.89 18.99
CA LEU A 248 7.48 14.23 18.92
C LEU A 248 6.51 14.52 20.07
N LEU A 249 5.93 13.48 20.69
CA LEU A 249 5.11 13.59 21.90
C LEU A 249 5.95 13.75 23.17
N ALA A 250 7.23 13.36 23.13
CA ALA A 250 8.16 13.50 24.26
C ALA A 250 8.92 14.85 24.23
N PRO A 251 9.47 15.29 25.40
CA PRO A 251 10.40 16.41 25.42
C PRO A 251 11.58 16.21 24.47
N PRO A 252 12.13 17.27 23.87
CA PRO A 252 11.82 18.68 24.09
C PRO A 252 10.61 19.20 23.28
N TYR A 253 10.02 18.38 22.37
CA TYR A 253 8.96 18.84 21.46
C TYR A 253 7.59 18.92 22.15
N SER A 254 7.21 17.89 22.90
CA SER A 254 5.96 17.80 23.66
C SER A 254 4.72 18.21 22.84
N LEU A 255 4.69 17.82 21.56
CA LEU A 255 3.57 18.13 20.65
C LEU A 255 2.31 17.39 21.08
N SER A 256 1.13 17.93 20.75
CA SER A 256 -0.14 17.23 20.98
C SER A 256 -0.32 16.07 19.98
N GLN A 257 -1.19 15.14 20.33
CA GLN A 257 -1.54 14.00 19.45
C GLN A 257 -2.17 14.50 18.13
N THR A 258 -2.92 15.60 18.18
CA THR A 258 -3.46 16.27 17.00
C THR A 258 -2.36 16.74 16.05
N VAL A 259 -1.35 17.42 16.56
CA VAL A 259 -0.23 17.94 15.73
C VAL A 259 0.55 16.77 15.11
N VAL A 260 0.82 15.72 15.90
CA VAL A 260 1.45 14.49 15.35
C VAL A 260 0.57 13.83 14.29
N GLY A 261 -0.75 13.82 14.48
CA GLY A 261 -1.71 13.35 13.47
C GLY A 261 -1.67 14.17 12.18
N LEU A 262 -1.53 15.51 12.28
CA LEU A 262 -1.43 16.41 11.12
C LEU A 262 -0.17 16.18 10.26
N ILE A 263 0.90 15.63 10.84
CA ILE A 263 2.14 15.28 10.08
C ILE A 263 1.82 14.29 8.95
N PHE A 264 0.80 13.45 9.11
CA PHE A 264 0.40 12.55 8.04
C PHE A 264 -0.16 13.27 6.80
N ALA A 265 -0.49 14.57 6.87
CA ALA A 265 -0.83 15.36 5.69
C ALA A 265 0.35 15.49 4.70
N ILE A 266 1.59 15.26 5.13
CA ILE A 266 2.78 15.18 4.27
C ILE A 266 2.62 14.09 3.18
N TYR A 267 1.73 13.10 3.37
CA TYR A 267 1.39 12.12 2.32
C TYR A 267 0.88 12.75 1.03
N LEU A 268 0.32 13.98 1.07
CA LEU A 268 -0.05 14.71 -0.14
C LEU A 268 1.17 15.02 -1.02
N VAL A 269 2.31 15.33 -0.41
CA VAL A 269 3.58 15.52 -1.11
C VAL A 269 4.01 14.22 -1.80
N GLY A 270 3.75 13.07 -1.15
CA GLY A 270 4.00 11.75 -1.72
C GLY A 270 3.16 11.47 -2.96
N THR A 271 1.88 11.86 -2.95
CA THR A 271 1.00 11.72 -4.12
C THR A 271 1.54 12.48 -5.33
N PHE A 272 1.98 13.73 -5.11
CA PHE A 272 2.65 14.52 -6.15
C PHE A 272 3.95 13.85 -6.62
N SER A 273 4.80 13.41 -5.70
CA SER A 273 6.06 12.73 -6.00
C SER A 273 5.88 11.50 -6.88
N SER A 274 4.87 10.67 -6.57
CA SER A 274 4.59 9.45 -7.34
C SER A 274 4.37 9.74 -8.83
N ALA A 275 3.57 10.77 -9.14
CA ALA A 275 3.30 11.18 -10.52
C ALA A 275 4.53 11.82 -11.17
N TRP A 276 5.19 12.76 -10.47
CA TRP A 276 6.33 13.51 -10.98
C TRP A 276 7.55 12.64 -11.23
N MET A 277 7.95 11.82 -10.25
CA MET A 277 9.09 10.90 -10.40
C MET A 277 8.80 9.77 -11.40
N GLY A 278 7.54 9.32 -11.49
CA GLY A 278 7.12 8.38 -12.52
C GLY A 278 7.30 8.93 -13.94
N HIS A 279 6.91 10.20 -14.16
CA HIS A 279 7.12 10.90 -15.42
C HIS A 279 8.62 11.11 -15.70
N LEU A 280 9.38 11.54 -14.69
CA LEU A 280 10.82 11.74 -14.80
C LEU A 280 11.55 10.43 -15.14
N ALA A 281 11.12 9.31 -14.56
CA ALA A 281 11.66 7.98 -14.87
C ALA A 281 11.37 7.54 -16.31
N GLY A 282 10.29 8.03 -16.90
CA GLY A 282 10.01 7.86 -18.33
C GLY A 282 11.00 8.61 -19.22
N LYS A 283 11.40 9.82 -18.82
CA LYS A 283 12.32 10.69 -19.58
C LYS A 283 13.80 10.35 -19.37
N LEU A 284 14.24 10.22 -18.12
CA LEU A 284 15.66 10.06 -17.74
C LEU A 284 16.07 8.60 -17.55
N GLY A 285 15.09 7.69 -17.55
CA GLY A 285 15.29 6.28 -17.26
C GLY A 285 15.10 5.94 -15.77
N ARG A 286 14.40 4.82 -15.54
CA ARG A 286 14.02 4.33 -14.19
C ARG A 286 15.20 4.17 -13.25
N ARG A 287 16.34 3.76 -13.78
CA ARG A 287 17.55 3.45 -13.00
C ARG A 287 18.11 4.68 -12.28
N LYS A 288 18.22 5.79 -13.00
CA LYS A 288 18.74 7.08 -12.47
C LYS A 288 17.77 7.66 -11.44
N VAL A 289 16.47 7.65 -11.75
CA VAL A 289 15.46 8.25 -10.89
C VAL A 289 15.23 7.41 -9.63
N LEU A 290 15.36 6.07 -9.68
CA LEU A 290 15.29 5.22 -8.49
C LEU A 290 16.45 5.53 -7.53
N TRP A 291 17.67 5.68 -8.05
CA TRP A 291 18.81 6.05 -7.23
C TRP A 291 18.60 7.40 -6.52
N THR A 292 18.11 8.40 -7.24
CA THR A 292 17.81 9.72 -6.63
C THR A 292 16.72 9.64 -5.58
N ALA A 293 15.73 8.74 -5.72
CA ALA A 293 14.70 8.52 -4.72
C ALA A 293 15.29 8.03 -3.38
N PHE A 294 16.19 7.03 -3.43
CA PHE A 294 16.87 6.53 -2.23
C PHE A 294 17.86 7.55 -1.65
N ALA A 295 18.58 8.28 -2.49
CA ALA A 295 19.49 9.35 -2.03
C ALA A 295 18.72 10.44 -1.27
N LEU A 296 17.53 10.82 -1.77
CA LEU A 296 16.65 11.77 -1.10
C LEU A 296 16.10 11.20 0.22
N MET A 297 15.71 9.92 0.27
CA MET A 297 15.32 9.28 1.53
C MET A 297 16.46 9.30 2.54
N LEU A 298 17.69 8.98 2.12
CA LEU A 298 18.85 8.98 3.01
C LEU A 298 19.15 10.37 3.56
N SER A 299 19.14 11.41 2.72
CA SER A 299 19.29 12.80 3.18
C SER A 299 18.19 13.20 4.17
N GLY A 300 16.94 12.76 3.91
CA GLY A 300 15.83 12.95 4.83
C GLY A 300 16.04 12.29 6.18
N VAL A 301 16.57 11.04 6.21
CA VAL A 301 16.90 10.37 7.47
C VAL A 301 17.94 11.17 8.26
N LEU A 302 19.00 11.65 7.62
CA LEU A 302 20.00 12.50 8.26
C LEU A 302 19.41 13.78 8.83
N CYS A 303 18.52 14.47 8.10
CA CYS A 303 17.79 15.65 8.60
C CYS A 303 16.96 15.32 9.84
N THR A 304 16.32 14.13 9.90
CA THR A 304 15.57 13.76 11.10
C THR A 304 16.44 13.49 12.32
N MET A 305 17.75 13.31 12.21
CA MET A 305 18.64 13.17 13.37
C MET A 305 18.92 14.50 14.09
N MET A 306 18.67 15.62 13.40
CA MET A 306 18.85 16.96 13.96
C MET A 306 17.76 17.28 15.00
N THR A 307 18.02 18.29 15.85
CA THR A 307 17.10 18.73 16.91
C THR A 307 16.04 19.74 16.45
N PRO A 308 16.30 20.68 15.53
CA PRO A 308 15.30 21.64 15.11
C PRO A 308 14.08 20.97 14.45
N LEU A 309 12.88 21.27 14.94
CA LEU A 309 11.63 20.67 14.47
C LEU A 309 11.42 20.84 12.95
N TRP A 310 11.76 22.00 12.41
CA TRP A 310 11.62 22.24 10.96
C TRP A 310 12.51 21.32 10.10
N LEU A 311 13.72 20.96 10.59
CA LEU A 311 14.58 19.98 9.92
C LEU A 311 14.00 18.57 9.99
N ILE A 312 13.37 18.22 11.10
CA ILE A 312 12.67 16.93 11.24
C ILE A 312 11.53 16.85 10.23
N ILE A 313 10.69 17.90 10.15
CA ILE A 313 9.57 17.96 9.21
C ILE A 313 10.06 17.92 7.76
N PHE A 314 11.12 18.69 7.44
CA PHE A 314 11.75 18.64 6.12
C PHE A 314 12.28 17.23 5.81
N GLY A 315 12.96 16.59 6.77
CA GLY A 315 13.47 15.23 6.62
C GLY A 315 12.38 14.21 6.36
N ILE A 316 11.26 14.27 7.11
CA ILE A 316 10.10 13.40 6.89
C ILE A 316 9.48 13.65 5.51
N THR A 317 9.42 14.91 5.08
CA THR A 317 8.93 15.28 3.75
C THR A 317 9.82 14.70 2.65
N ALA A 318 11.14 14.78 2.80
CA ALA A 318 12.11 14.20 1.87
C ALA A 318 12.00 12.66 1.82
N ILE A 319 11.88 12.00 2.98
CA ILE A 319 11.66 10.55 3.06
C ILE A 319 10.36 10.17 2.34
N THR A 320 9.27 10.91 2.60
CA THR A 320 7.97 10.66 1.98
C THR A 320 8.01 10.84 0.47
N PHE A 321 8.64 11.92 0.02
CA PHE A 321 8.83 12.19 -1.41
C PHE A 321 9.61 11.07 -2.09
N GLY A 322 10.76 10.68 -1.53
CA GLY A 322 11.60 9.60 -2.05
C GLY A 322 10.89 8.26 -2.05
N PHE A 323 10.18 7.92 -0.97
CA PHE A 323 9.44 6.68 -0.85
C PHE A 323 8.35 6.52 -1.94
N PHE A 324 7.47 7.50 -2.09
CA PHE A 324 6.37 7.41 -3.05
C PHE A 324 6.89 7.40 -4.50
N GLY A 325 7.92 8.20 -4.80
CA GLY A 325 8.57 8.19 -6.11
C GLY A 325 9.25 6.85 -6.39
N GLY A 326 10.03 6.33 -5.44
CA GLY A 326 10.70 5.04 -5.54
C GLY A 326 9.71 3.89 -5.73
N HIS A 327 8.63 3.85 -4.93
CA HIS A 327 7.57 2.86 -5.04
C HIS A 327 6.89 2.87 -6.42
N SER A 328 6.57 4.04 -6.95
CA SER A 328 5.98 4.21 -8.29
C SER A 328 6.89 3.65 -9.40
N ILE A 329 8.19 3.91 -9.30
CA ILE A 329 9.18 3.43 -10.27
C ILE A 329 9.34 1.91 -10.18
N VAL A 330 9.54 1.36 -8.97
CA VAL A 330 9.77 -0.07 -8.75
C VAL A 330 8.55 -0.89 -9.15
N SER A 331 7.34 -0.52 -8.73
CA SER A 331 6.11 -1.22 -9.06
C SER A 331 5.85 -1.25 -10.58
N SER A 332 6.07 -0.11 -11.27
CA SER A 332 6.00 -0.03 -12.72
C SER A 332 7.06 -0.92 -13.42
N TRP A 333 8.25 -1.00 -12.84
CA TRP A 333 9.33 -1.83 -13.38
C TRP A 333 9.06 -3.32 -13.21
N VAL A 334 8.54 -3.73 -12.05
CA VAL A 334 8.05 -5.10 -11.79
C VAL A 334 7.01 -5.51 -12.83
N GLY A 335 6.01 -4.66 -13.08
CA GLY A 335 4.97 -4.95 -14.06
C GLY A 335 5.52 -5.15 -15.48
N ARG A 336 6.55 -4.39 -15.88
CA ARG A 336 7.21 -4.55 -17.20
C ARG A 336 8.07 -5.82 -17.29
N ARG A 337 8.83 -6.13 -16.22
CA ARG A 337 9.67 -7.35 -16.21
C ARG A 337 8.85 -8.62 -16.10
N GLY A 338 7.70 -8.56 -15.42
CA GLY A 338 6.79 -9.69 -15.30
C GLY A 338 6.18 -10.17 -16.61
N GLY A 339 6.15 -9.33 -17.68
CA GLY A 339 5.66 -9.71 -19.00
C GLY A 339 4.29 -10.39 -18.94
N ALA A 340 4.18 -11.62 -19.45
CA ALA A 340 2.96 -12.41 -19.41
C ALA A 340 2.52 -12.79 -17.97
N ALA A 341 3.45 -12.83 -17.01
CA ALA A 341 3.18 -13.10 -15.59
C ALA A 341 3.09 -11.81 -14.74
N LYS A 342 2.73 -10.67 -15.34
CA LYS A 342 2.67 -9.35 -14.69
C LYS A 342 1.85 -9.36 -13.39
N ALA A 343 0.70 -10.02 -13.37
CA ALA A 343 -0.17 -10.07 -12.20
C ALA A 343 0.52 -10.76 -11.01
N GLN A 344 1.16 -11.92 -11.27
CA GLN A 344 1.88 -12.68 -10.26
C GLN A 344 3.14 -11.93 -9.77
N ALA A 345 3.88 -11.29 -10.68
CA ALA A 345 5.03 -10.45 -10.32
C ALA A 345 4.61 -9.28 -9.41
N SER A 346 3.48 -8.63 -9.72
CA SER A 346 2.92 -7.58 -8.86
C SER A 346 2.48 -8.11 -7.50
N SER A 347 1.88 -9.31 -7.43
CA SER A 347 1.51 -9.94 -6.16
C SER A 347 2.73 -10.26 -5.30
N MET A 348 3.81 -10.79 -5.89
CA MET A 348 5.05 -11.08 -5.17
C MET A 348 5.76 -9.78 -4.71
N TYR A 349 5.69 -8.73 -5.52
CA TYR A 349 6.17 -7.41 -5.12
C TYR A 349 5.40 -6.88 -3.90
N LEU A 350 4.07 -6.93 -3.93
CA LEU A 350 3.24 -6.48 -2.81
C LEU A 350 3.43 -7.35 -1.56
N PHE A 351 3.62 -8.66 -1.73
CA PHE A 351 4.02 -9.54 -0.63
C PHE A 351 5.30 -9.04 0.04
N SER A 352 6.37 -8.84 -0.73
CA SER A 352 7.64 -8.35 -0.20
C SER A 352 7.53 -6.96 0.42
N TYR A 353 6.78 -6.08 -0.21
CA TYR A 353 6.49 -4.73 0.24
C TYR A 353 5.82 -4.70 1.63
N TYR A 354 4.74 -5.47 1.84
CA TYR A 354 4.08 -5.54 3.14
C TYR A 354 4.88 -6.34 4.17
N MET A 355 5.68 -7.32 3.75
CA MET A 355 6.64 -7.99 4.63
C MET A 355 7.70 -7.03 5.13
N GLY A 356 8.16 -6.08 4.31
CA GLY A 356 9.03 -4.99 4.76
C GLY A 356 8.38 -4.15 5.86
N SER A 357 7.12 -3.74 5.68
CA SER A 357 6.34 -3.04 6.70
C SER A 357 6.23 -3.84 8.00
N SER A 358 5.98 -5.14 7.90
CA SER A 358 5.83 -6.03 9.05
C SER A 358 7.14 -6.21 9.81
N VAL A 359 8.17 -6.69 9.12
CA VAL A 359 9.44 -7.06 9.74
C VAL A 359 10.22 -5.83 10.19
N ALA A 360 10.49 -4.88 9.28
CA ALA A 360 11.27 -3.70 9.64
C ALA A 360 10.47 -2.77 10.56
N GLY A 361 9.15 -2.63 10.36
CA GLY A 361 8.29 -1.84 11.24
C GLY A 361 8.32 -2.29 12.69
N TRP A 362 8.36 -3.59 12.95
CA TRP A 362 8.55 -4.14 14.31
C TRP A 362 10.00 -4.03 14.78
N SER A 363 10.96 -4.46 13.94
CA SER A 363 12.38 -4.46 14.32
C SER A 363 12.89 -3.08 14.70
N GLY A 364 12.39 -2.00 14.05
CA GLY A 364 12.72 -0.63 14.42
C GLY A 364 12.48 -0.30 15.88
N GLY A 365 11.54 -0.99 16.55
CA GLY A 365 11.28 -0.82 17.97
C GLY A 365 12.38 -1.37 18.88
N LEU A 366 13.13 -2.38 18.43
CA LEU A 366 14.29 -2.88 19.15
C LEU A 366 15.42 -1.84 19.16
N PHE A 367 15.59 -1.15 18.02
CA PHE A 367 16.56 -0.05 17.93
C PHE A 367 16.07 1.19 18.67
N TYR A 368 14.76 1.47 18.68
CA TYR A 368 14.18 2.54 19.49
C TYR A 368 14.39 2.31 20.99
N ALA A 369 14.26 1.08 21.47
CA ALA A 369 14.48 0.73 22.87
C ALA A 369 15.95 0.91 23.30
N LYS A 370 16.90 0.73 22.36
CA LYS A 370 18.33 0.85 22.62
C LYS A 370 18.81 2.30 22.64
N ASP A 371 18.50 3.06 21.59
CA ASP A 371 19.04 4.41 21.35
C ASP A 371 17.95 5.42 20.94
N SER A 372 16.73 5.23 21.38
CA SER A 372 15.61 6.12 21.04
C SER A 372 15.51 6.40 19.54
N TRP A 373 15.31 7.67 19.14
CA TRP A 373 15.20 8.02 17.72
C TRP A 373 16.49 7.78 16.93
N GLN A 374 17.65 7.94 17.56
CA GLN A 374 18.93 7.74 16.87
C GLN A 374 19.11 6.30 16.41
N GLY A 375 18.72 5.34 17.25
CA GLY A 375 18.71 3.92 16.88
C GLY A 375 17.80 3.64 15.70
N VAL A 376 16.57 4.22 15.70
CA VAL A 376 15.64 4.09 14.56
C VAL A 376 16.23 4.70 13.30
N ALA A 377 16.80 5.90 13.38
CA ALA A 377 17.37 6.60 12.22
C ALA A 377 18.55 5.81 11.61
N LEU A 378 19.42 5.24 12.44
CA LEU A 378 20.52 4.39 11.98
C LEU A 378 20.01 3.11 11.32
N PHE A 379 19.01 2.45 11.90
CA PHE A 379 18.39 1.26 11.32
C PHE A 379 17.72 1.58 9.97
N VAL A 380 16.94 2.63 9.91
CA VAL A 380 16.29 3.09 8.66
C VAL A 380 17.35 3.51 7.64
N GLY A 381 18.39 4.21 8.07
CA GLY A 381 19.53 4.59 7.22
C GLY A 381 20.20 3.37 6.59
N ALA A 382 20.38 2.29 7.36
CA ALA A 382 20.93 1.04 6.85
C ALA A 382 20.01 0.38 5.81
N LEU A 383 18.67 0.38 6.02
CA LEU A 383 17.71 -0.12 5.04
C LEU A 383 17.75 0.69 3.74
N VAL A 384 17.77 2.04 3.86
CA VAL A 384 17.80 2.95 2.70
C VAL A 384 19.13 2.83 1.95
N LEU A 385 20.24 2.72 2.67
CA LEU A 385 21.56 2.51 2.06
C LEU A 385 21.63 1.16 1.32
N THR A 386 21.06 0.11 1.91
CA THR A 386 20.94 -1.20 1.23
C THR A 386 20.11 -1.05 -0.07
N GLY A 387 18.98 -0.32 -0.04
CA GLY A 387 18.19 -0.03 -1.23
C GLY A 387 18.99 0.75 -2.28
N LEU A 388 19.79 1.73 -1.86
CA LEU A 388 20.69 2.46 -2.77
C LEU A 388 21.69 1.52 -3.46
N LEU A 389 22.28 0.58 -2.72
CA LEU A 389 23.21 -0.43 -3.27
C LEU A 389 22.49 -1.39 -4.24
N VAL A 390 21.27 -1.80 -3.92
CA VAL A 390 20.43 -2.62 -4.81
C VAL A 390 20.05 -1.83 -6.06
N ALA A 391 19.70 -0.56 -5.95
CA ALA A 391 19.44 0.32 -7.10
C ALA A 391 20.66 0.45 -8.02
N LEU A 392 21.87 0.52 -7.46
CA LEU A 392 23.11 0.51 -8.23
C LEU A 392 23.34 -0.83 -8.96
N LYS A 393 22.99 -1.95 -8.31
CA LYS A 393 23.02 -3.27 -8.97
C LYS A 393 22.00 -3.35 -10.11
N LEU A 394 20.79 -2.88 -9.90
CA LEU A 394 19.75 -2.79 -10.93
C LEU A 394 20.16 -1.88 -12.10
N TYR A 395 20.97 -0.87 -11.85
CA TYR A 395 21.52 0.00 -12.88
C TYR A 395 22.38 -0.77 -13.90
N ARG A 396 23.09 -1.81 -13.46
CA ARG A 396 24.00 -2.64 -14.29
C ARG A 396 23.30 -3.76 -15.06
N LEU A 397 22.00 -3.99 -14.80
CA LEU A 397 21.26 -5.03 -15.51
C LEU A 397 21.09 -4.66 -17.00
N PRO A 398 21.15 -5.63 -17.91
CA PRO A 398 20.88 -5.37 -19.34
C PRO A 398 19.44 -4.85 -19.52
N PRO A 399 19.20 -4.00 -20.52
CA PRO A 399 17.85 -3.59 -20.90
C PRO A 399 16.99 -4.81 -21.24
N LEU A 400 15.69 -4.74 -20.93
CA LEU A 400 14.76 -5.75 -21.45
C LEU A 400 14.78 -5.70 -22.99
N PRO A 401 14.71 -6.86 -23.67
CA PRO A 401 14.52 -6.87 -25.12
C PRO A 401 13.32 -5.99 -25.48
N GLN A 402 13.51 -5.10 -26.45
CA GLN A 402 12.38 -4.35 -26.99
C GLN A 402 11.45 -5.38 -27.66
N LEU A 403 10.17 -5.37 -27.26
CA LEU A 403 9.14 -6.05 -28.03
C LEU A 403 9.16 -5.42 -29.40
N VAL A 404 9.72 -6.13 -30.38
CA VAL A 404 9.61 -5.73 -31.78
C VAL A 404 8.12 -5.84 -32.09
N THR A 405 7.45 -4.70 -32.15
CA THR A 405 6.10 -4.63 -32.73
C THR A 405 6.22 -5.18 -34.15
N PRO A 406 5.50 -6.26 -34.52
CA PRO A 406 5.52 -6.71 -35.91
C PRO A 406 5.14 -5.51 -36.80
N PRO A 407 5.80 -5.31 -37.93
CA PRO A 407 5.47 -4.22 -38.83
C PRO A 407 3.98 -4.31 -39.17
N THR A 408 3.29 -3.20 -39.01
CA THR A 408 1.89 -3.06 -39.41
C THR A 408 1.78 -3.59 -40.85
N PRO A 409 0.89 -4.57 -41.14
CA PRO A 409 0.76 -5.06 -42.50
C PRO A 409 0.43 -3.86 -43.37
N MET A 410 1.33 -3.57 -44.34
CA MET A 410 1.10 -2.55 -45.32
C MET A 410 -0.23 -2.87 -46.00
N SER A 411 -1.19 -1.96 -45.88
CA SER A 411 -2.41 -2.03 -46.66
C SER A 411 -1.99 -2.14 -48.13
N LYS A 412 -2.24 -3.32 -48.74
CA LYS A 412 -2.09 -3.45 -50.19
C LYS A 412 -2.95 -2.37 -50.81
N GLY A 413 -2.28 -1.35 -51.35
CA GLY A 413 -2.92 -0.25 -52.01
C GLY A 413 -3.87 -0.78 -53.09
N ALA A 414 -5.06 -0.22 -53.11
CA ALA A 414 -5.91 -0.27 -54.25
C ALA A 414 -5.10 0.30 -55.44
N MET A 415 -4.79 -0.55 -56.40
CA MET A 415 -4.41 -0.08 -57.71
C MET A 415 -5.64 0.44 -58.44
N PRO A 416 -5.48 1.48 -59.26
CA PRO A 416 -6.56 2.17 -59.94
C PRO A 416 -7.33 1.32 -60.93
#